data_175c0560d1eb261e8acb323034e73bfe
#
_entry.id   175c0560d1eb261e8acb323034e73bfe
#
_cell.length_a   1.000
_cell.length_b   1.000
_cell.length_c   1.000
_cell.angle_alpha   90.00
_cell.angle_beta   90.00
_cell.angle_gamma   90.00
#
_symmetry.space_group_name_H-M   'P 1'
#
loop_
_entity.id
_entity.type
_entity.pdbx_description
1 polymer ?
#
loop_
_entity_poly.entity_id
_entity_poly.type
_entity_poly.pdbx_seq_one_letter_code
_entity_poly.pdbx_strand_id
1 'polypeptide(L)'
;METKRKDEKDMSVYGAMDISASGMTAQQLRTDIISQNIANVNTTRDGNGKVYKRKTVVFEEKSYPTFNESLQYATGNIGKGVKVMEIVEDPSEGNKVYDPSHPDADEDGYVTYPNVNTVTEMTNMIDATRAYEA
;
A
#
# COMPACT_ATOMS: atom_id res chain seq x y z
N MET A 1 -32.28 -1.21 -30.89
CA MET A 1 -32.06 -0.14 -29.89
C MET A 1 -31.98 -0.66 -28.48
N GLU A 2 -32.85 -1.54 -28.04
CA GLU A 2 -32.79 -2.10 -26.68
C GLU A 2 -31.54 -2.95 -26.42
N THR A 3 -31.08 -3.74 -27.39
CA THR A 3 -29.88 -4.58 -27.29
C THR A 3 -28.60 -3.72 -27.08
N LYS A 4 -28.45 -2.63 -27.83
CA LYS A 4 -27.32 -1.72 -27.67
C LYS A 4 -27.27 -1.04 -26.29
N ARG A 5 -28.43 -0.63 -25.77
CA ARG A 5 -28.51 -0.02 -24.42
C ARG A 5 -28.19 -1.02 -23.31
N LYS A 6 -28.54 -2.27 -23.51
CA LYS A 6 -28.24 -3.33 -22.55
C LYS A 6 -26.74 -3.62 -22.52
N ASP A 7 -26.11 -3.72 -23.70
CA ASP A 7 -24.68 -3.96 -23.83
C ASP A 7 -23.85 -2.80 -23.25
N GLU A 8 -24.26 -1.55 -23.48
CA GLU A 8 -23.60 -0.37 -22.90
C GLU A 8 -23.74 -0.33 -21.37
N LYS A 9 -24.88 -0.74 -20.83
CA LYS A 9 -25.12 -0.80 -19.39
C LYS A 9 -24.32 -1.91 -18.75
N ASP A 10 -24.24 -3.08 -19.38
CA ASP A 10 -23.45 -4.20 -18.90
C ASP A 10 -21.95 -3.86 -18.91
N MET A 11 -21.43 -3.23 -19.95
CA MET A 11 -20.03 -2.75 -20.01
C MET A 11 -19.72 -1.70 -18.93
N SER A 12 -20.65 -0.80 -18.61
CA SER A 12 -20.49 0.18 -17.53
C SER A 12 -20.43 -0.49 -16.16
N VAL A 13 -21.23 -1.54 -15.92
CA VAL A 13 -21.22 -2.31 -14.67
C VAL A 13 -19.91 -3.06 -14.51
N TYR A 14 -19.40 -3.72 -15.56
CA TYR A 14 -18.11 -4.40 -15.53
C TYR A 14 -16.95 -3.43 -15.33
N GLY A 15 -16.98 -2.25 -15.95
CA GLY A 15 -16.00 -1.21 -15.74
C GLY A 15 -15.96 -0.71 -14.29
N ALA A 16 -17.14 -0.50 -13.68
CA ALA A 16 -17.25 -0.13 -12.26
C ALA A 16 -16.73 -1.24 -11.34
N MET A 17 -17.01 -2.51 -11.64
CA MET A 17 -16.49 -3.66 -10.89
C MET A 17 -14.97 -3.75 -10.99
N ASP A 18 -14.38 -3.52 -12.16
CA ASP A 18 -12.93 -3.52 -12.35
C ASP A 18 -12.24 -2.42 -11.53
N ILE A 19 -12.82 -1.21 -11.49
CA ILE A 19 -12.32 -0.11 -10.67
C ILE A 19 -12.37 -0.50 -9.19
N SER A 20 -13.49 -1.01 -8.73
CA SER A 20 -13.67 -1.45 -7.33
C SER A 20 -12.68 -2.57 -6.98
N ALA A 21 -12.52 -3.57 -7.85
CA ALA A 21 -11.57 -4.67 -7.65
C ALA A 21 -10.12 -4.16 -7.59
N SER A 22 -9.74 -3.18 -8.41
CA SER A 22 -8.41 -2.58 -8.36
C SER A 22 -8.15 -1.87 -7.04
N GLY A 23 -9.14 -1.12 -6.52
CA GLY A 23 -9.08 -0.47 -5.22
C GLY A 23 -8.96 -1.47 -4.07
N MET A 24 -9.73 -2.56 -4.10
CA MET A 24 -9.66 -3.64 -3.11
C MET A 24 -8.28 -4.30 -3.09
N THR A 25 -7.72 -4.62 -4.25
CA THR A 25 -6.38 -5.21 -4.36
C THR A 25 -5.30 -4.28 -3.82
N ALA A 26 -5.39 -3.00 -4.13
CA ALA A 26 -4.47 -1.98 -3.63
C ALA A 26 -4.55 -1.85 -2.10
N GLN A 27 -5.75 -1.82 -1.53
CA GLN A 27 -5.94 -1.75 -0.07
C GLN A 27 -5.52 -3.04 0.63
N GLN A 28 -5.69 -4.19 0.01
CA GLN A 28 -5.19 -5.46 0.54
C GLN A 28 -3.67 -5.46 0.65
N LEU A 29 -2.97 -5.02 -0.37
CA LEU A 29 -1.51 -4.87 -0.30
C LEU A 29 -1.10 -3.87 0.77
N ARG A 30 -1.79 -2.76 0.89
CA ARG A 30 -1.56 -1.79 1.96
C ARG A 30 -1.70 -2.43 3.34
N THR A 31 -2.74 -3.22 3.56
CA THR A 31 -2.95 -3.97 4.81
C THR A 31 -1.81 -4.95 5.06
N ASP A 32 -1.34 -5.67 4.05
CA ASP A 32 -0.22 -6.60 4.17
C ASP A 32 1.09 -5.89 4.55
N ILE A 33 1.37 -4.74 3.95
CA ILE A 33 2.55 -3.93 4.28
C ILE A 33 2.47 -3.37 5.69
N ILE A 34 1.31 -2.90 6.13
CA ILE A 34 1.10 -2.45 7.51
C ILE A 34 1.31 -3.61 8.49
N SER A 35 0.82 -4.80 8.18
CA SER A 35 1.04 -6.01 8.98
C SER A 35 2.52 -6.36 9.08
N GLN A 36 3.28 -6.23 7.99
CA GLN A 36 4.74 -6.42 8.01
C GLN A 36 5.44 -5.39 8.90
N ASN A 37 5.01 -4.13 8.85
CA ASN A 37 5.56 -3.08 9.72
C ASN A 37 5.34 -3.42 11.20
N ILE A 38 4.14 -3.84 11.56
CA ILE A 38 3.82 -4.22 12.95
C ILE A 38 4.62 -5.46 13.38
N ALA A 39 4.70 -6.47 12.52
CA ALA A 39 5.45 -7.70 12.81
C ALA A 39 6.96 -7.43 13.01
N ASN A 40 7.50 -6.42 12.37
CA ASN A 40 8.92 -6.05 12.42
C ASN A 40 9.23 -4.86 13.33
N VAL A 41 8.31 -4.45 14.20
CA VAL A 41 8.48 -3.28 15.07
C VAL A 41 9.70 -3.40 16.01
N ASN A 42 10.12 -4.60 16.33
CA ASN A 42 11.28 -4.90 17.17
C ASN A 42 12.46 -5.49 16.39
N THR A 43 12.42 -5.51 15.07
CA THR A 43 13.47 -6.09 14.23
C THR A 43 14.63 -5.12 14.10
N THR A 44 15.67 -5.32 14.88
CA THR A 44 16.88 -4.49 14.91
C THR A 44 17.91 -4.89 13.85
N ARG A 45 17.76 -6.08 13.29
CA ARG A 45 18.61 -6.59 12.20
C ARG A 45 17.77 -7.40 11.21
N ASP A 46 17.72 -6.94 9.97
CA ASP A 46 17.10 -7.67 8.86
C ASP A 46 18.10 -8.65 8.21
N GLY A 47 17.66 -9.34 7.13
CA GLY A 47 18.50 -10.26 6.39
C GLY A 47 19.77 -9.64 5.78
N ASN A 48 19.84 -8.31 5.67
CA ASN A 48 20.97 -7.54 5.17
C ASN A 48 21.84 -6.94 6.30
N GLY A 49 21.53 -7.24 7.56
CA GLY A 49 22.23 -6.70 8.72
C GLY A 49 21.87 -5.25 9.07
N LYS A 50 20.79 -4.73 8.54
CA LYS A 50 20.29 -3.37 8.79
C LYS A 50 19.04 -3.38 9.64
N VAL A 51 18.78 -2.26 10.33
CA VAL A 51 17.52 -2.05 11.05
C VAL A 51 16.36 -2.01 10.06
N TYR A 52 15.25 -2.67 10.41
CA TYR A 52 14.05 -2.61 9.59
C TYR A 52 13.55 -1.17 9.45
N LYS A 53 13.19 -0.77 8.25
CA LYS A 53 12.59 0.53 7.95
C LYS A 53 11.11 0.37 7.63
N ARG A 54 10.30 1.29 8.13
CA ARG A 54 8.88 1.34 7.85
C ARG A 54 8.65 1.41 6.34
N LYS A 55 7.76 0.57 5.82
CA LYS A 55 7.37 0.55 4.42
C LYS A 55 6.01 1.19 4.24
N THR A 56 5.84 1.91 3.17
CA THR A 56 4.57 2.50 2.74
C THR A 56 4.30 2.17 1.29
N VAL A 57 3.02 2.14 0.95
CA VAL A 57 2.55 1.89 -0.42
C VAL A 57 2.17 3.22 -1.05
N VAL A 58 2.66 3.49 -2.24
CA VAL A 58 2.28 4.65 -3.05
C VAL A 58 1.30 4.18 -4.12
N PHE A 59 0.12 4.78 -4.13
CA PHE A 59 -0.90 4.51 -5.11
C PHE A 59 -0.83 5.48 -6.28
N GLU A 60 -1.19 5.01 -7.44
CA GLU A 60 -1.30 5.80 -8.66
C GLU A 60 -2.57 5.41 -9.41
N GLU A 61 -3.18 6.38 -10.05
CA GLU A 61 -4.27 6.11 -10.98
C GLU A 61 -3.73 5.32 -12.18
N LYS A 62 -4.45 4.28 -12.60
CA LYS A 62 -4.07 3.53 -13.80
C LYS A 62 -4.11 4.44 -15.03
N SER A 63 -3.04 4.41 -15.82
CA SER A 63 -2.98 5.09 -17.12
C SER A 63 -3.23 4.09 -18.24
N TYR A 64 -3.80 4.58 -19.32
CA TYR A 64 -4.06 3.78 -20.52
C TYR A 64 -3.03 4.15 -21.59
N PRO A 65 -2.10 3.23 -21.91
CA PRO A 65 -1.00 3.54 -22.82
C PRO A 65 -1.42 3.60 -24.30
N THR A 66 -2.57 3.00 -24.65
CA THR A 66 -3.02 2.99 -26.05
C THR A 66 -4.01 4.13 -26.33
N PHE A 67 -3.97 4.62 -27.56
CA PHE A 67 -4.91 5.66 -28.02
C PHE A 67 -6.38 5.20 -27.89
N ASN A 68 -6.65 3.93 -28.20
CA ASN A 68 -8.00 3.39 -28.11
C ASN A 68 -8.52 3.35 -26.66
N GLU A 69 -7.68 2.95 -25.71
CA GLU A 69 -8.03 2.99 -24.30
C GLU A 69 -8.23 4.41 -23.78
N SER A 70 -7.39 5.35 -24.22
CA SER A 70 -7.51 6.77 -23.90
C SER A 70 -8.80 7.35 -24.45
N LEU A 71 -9.18 6.95 -25.67
CA LEU A 71 -10.43 7.37 -26.30
C LEU A 71 -11.66 6.84 -25.55
N GLN A 72 -11.64 5.59 -25.15
CA GLN A 72 -12.72 4.99 -24.37
C GLN A 72 -12.89 5.66 -23.02
N TYR A 73 -11.79 6.03 -22.39
CA TYR A 73 -11.84 6.81 -21.16
C TYR A 73 -12.42 8.20 -21.38
N ALA A 74 -11.96 8.92 -22.42
CA ALA A 74 -12.44 10.25 -22.74
C ALA A 74 -13.94 10.29 -23.10
N THR A 75 -14.46 9.21 -23.66
CA THR A 75 -15.90 9.06 -23.93
C THR A 75 -16.73 8.63 -22.70
N GLY A 76 -16.09 8.45 -21.55
CA GLY A 76 -16.75 8.08 -20.30
C GLY A 76 -17.17 6.61 -20.21
N ASN A 77 -16.73 5.78 -21.17
CA ASN A 77 -17.11 4.38 -21.20
C ASN A 77 -16.28 3.48 -20.26
N ILE A 78 -15.08 3.92 -19.90
CA ILE A 78 -14.19 3.21 -19.00
C ILE A 78 -13.65 4.18 -17.96
N GLY A 79 -13.82 3.85 -16.68
CA GLY A 79 -13.15 4.55 -15.58
C GLY A 79 -11.71 4.06 -15.40
N LYS A 80 -10.88 4.89 -14.79
CA LYS A 80 -9.53 4.50 -14.38
C LYS A 80 -9.60 3.82 -13.02
N GLY A 81 -8.81 2.77 -12.85
CA GLY A 81 -8.63 2.13 -11.56
C GLY A 81 -7.39 2.67 -10.83
N VAL A 82 -7.10 2.06 -9.70
CA VAL A 82 -5.91 2.34 -8.88
C VAL A 82 -4.91 1.19 -9.03
N LYS A 83 -3.64 1.52 -9.11
CA LYS A 83 -2.54 0.56 -9.04
C LYS A 83 -1.55 0.96 -7.96
N VAL A 84 -0.82 -0.02 -7.45
CA VAL A 84 0.34 0.25 -6.61
C VAL A 84 1.50 0.62 -7.52
N MET A 85 1.99 1.84 -7.35
CA MET A 85 3.15 2.34 -8.09
C MET A 85 4.44 1.79 -7.50
N GLU A 86 4.60 1.92 -6.20
CA GLU A 86 5.83 1.60 -5.52
C GLU A 86 5.59 1.29 -4.04
N ILE A 87 6.46 0.45 -3.49
CA ILE A 87 6.61 0.27 -2.04
C ILE A 87 7.87 1.03 -1.63
N VAL A 88 7.72 2.05 -0.80
CA VAL A 88 8.79 2.95 -0.40
C VAL A 88 9.17 2.71 1.05
N GLU A 89 10.46 2.74 1.35
CA GLU A 89 10.96 2.74 2.71
C GLU A 89 11.06 4.17 3.25
N ASP A 90 10.62 4.38 4.48
CA ASP A 90 10.78 5.65 5.18
C ASP A 90 12.25 5.77 5.63
N PRO A 91 13.00 6.80 5.16
CA PRO A 91 14.42 6.93 5.47
C PRO A 91 14.70 7.49 6.87
N SER A 92 13.69 7.91 7.62
CA SER A 92 13.89 8.48 8.95
C SER A 92 14.48 7.47 9.91
N GLU A 93 15.25 7.97 10.88
CA GLU A 93 15.82 7.13 11.93
C GLU A 93 14.76 6.73 12.95
N GLY A 94 14.86 5.48 13.43
CA GLY A 94 14.03 4.99 14.51
C GLY A 94 14.54 5.42 15.90
N ASN A 95 13.85 4.97 16.92
CA ASN A 95 14.21 5.25 18.29
C ASN A 95 15.48 4.52 18.70
N LYS A 96 16.34 5.20 19.45
CA LYS A 96 17.51 4.60 20.08
C LYS A 96 17.22 4.33 21.56
N VAL A 97 17.48 3.12 21.99
CA VAL A 97 17.30 2.66 23.36
C VAL A 97 18.63 2.19 23.92
N TYR A 98 18.97 2.63 25.12
CA TYR A 98 20.18 2.18 25.81
C TYR A 98 19.98 0.76 26.37
N ASP A 99 20.64 -0.19 25.74
CA ASP A 99 20.69 -1.59 26.18
C ASP A 99 22.02 -2.23 25.74
N PRO A 100 23.09 -2.05 26.55
CA PRO A 100 24.40 -2.57 26.19
C PRO A 100 24.48 -4.10 26.17
N SER A 101 23.50 -4.80 26.75
CA SER A 101 23.44 -6.27 26.72
C SER A 101 22.84 -6.82 25.44
N HIS A 102 22.22 -5.96 24.61
CA HIS A 102 21.59 -6.39 23.37
C HIS A 102 22.67 -6.76 22.33
N PRO A 103 22.49 -7.87 21.55
CA PRO A 103 23.45 -8.29 20.52
C PRO A 103 23.70 -7.24 19.43
N ASP A 104 22.72 -6.39 19.15
CA ASP A 104 22.79 -5.34 18.12
C ASP A 104 23.10 -3.94 18.68
N ALA A 105 23.53 -3.87 19.94
CA ALA A 105 23.98 -2.61 20.54
C ALA A 105 25.24 -2.10 19.84
N ASP A 106 25.32 -0.75 19.66
CA ASP A 106 26.51 -0.10 19.16
C ASP A 106 27.61 0.02 20.23
N GLU A 107 28.72 0.67 19.86
CA GLU A 107 29.85 0.88 20.77
C GLU A 107 29.48 1.69 22.03
N ASP A 108 28.48 2.56 21.91
CA ASP A 108 27.96 3.40 23.00
C ASP A 108 26.87 2.68 23.84
N GLY A 109 26.48 1.46 23.43
CA GLY A 109 25.48 0.68 24.12
C GLY A 109 24.03 0.99 23.72
N TYR A 110 23.82 1.69 22.63
CA TYR A 110 22.48 1.98 22.10
C TYR A 110 22.05 1.00 21.03
N VAL A 111 20.78 0.63 21.06
CA VAL A 111 20.12 -0.16 20.02
C VAL A 111 19.17 0.73 19.24
N THR A 112 19.29 0.72 17.93
CA THR A 112 18.35 1.43 17.03
C THR A 112 17.21 0.50 16.67
N TYR A 113 16.00 0.88 17.05
CA TYR A 113 14.78 0.18 16.70
C TYR A 113 14.18 0.72 15.41
N PRO A 114 13.30 -0.03 14.72
CA PRO A 114 12.61 0.45 13.53
C PRO A 114 11.81 1.74 13.78
N ASN A 115 11.68 2.55 12.75
CA ASN A 115 10.89 3.79 12.75
C ASN A 115 9.38 3.50 12.60
N VAL A 116 8.89 2.45 13.24
CA VAL A 116 7.50 2.00 13.22
C VAL A 116 6.83 2.39 14.53
N ASN A 117 5.70 3.09 14.45
CA ASN A 117 4.83 3.36 15.59
C ASN A 117 3.62 2.42 15.52
N THR A 118 3.52 1.49 16.46
CA THR A 118 2.48 0.48 16.49
C THR A 118 1.07 1.07 16.50
N VAL A 119 0.84 2.13 17.26
CA VAL A 119 -0.48 2.80 17.34
C VAL A 119 -0.86 3.42 16.01
N THR A 120 0.08 4.11 15.37
CA THR A 120 -0.13 4.70 14.03
C THR A 120 -0.40 3.62 12.98
N GLU A 121 0.36 2.53 13.01
CA GLU A 121 0.15 1.41 12.07
C GLU A 121 -1.20 0.72 12.29
N MET A 122 -1.64 0.54 13.53
CA MET A 122 -2.97 0.00 13.84
C MET A 122 -4.09 0.92 13.31
N THR A 123 -3.93 2.23 13.45
CA THR A 123 -4.87 3.21 12.89
C THR A 123 -4.91 3.12 11.36
N ASN A 124 -3.74 3.04 10.73
CA ASN A 124 -3.64 2.87 9.28
C ASN A 124 -4.26 1.55 8.81
N MET A 125 -4.14 0.49 9.59
CA MET A 125 -4.76 -0.80 9.30
C MET A 125 -6.29 -0.71 9.34
N ILE A 126 -6.85 -0.02 10.32
CA ILE A 126 -8.30 0.22 10.41
C ILE A 126 -8.78 1.01 9.19
N ASP A 127 -8.05 2.04 8.79
CA ASP A 127 -8.38 2.84 7.60
C ASP A 127 -8.31 2.01 6.31
N ALA A 128 -7.29 1.18 6.16
CA ALA A 128 -7.13 0.30 5.01
C ALA A 128 -8.24 -0.77 4.94
N THR A 129 -8.62 -1.34 6.08
CA THR A 129 -9.71 -2.32 6.17
C THR A 129 -11.05 -1.68 5.80
N ARG A 130 -11.33 -0.48 6.28
CA ARG A 130 -12.54 0.26 5.92
C ARG A 130 -12.58 0.60 4.43
N ALA A 131 -11.44 1.02 3.86
CA ALA A 131 -11.34 1.31 2.44
C ALA A 131 -11.54 0.06 1.57
N TYR A 132 -11.09 -1.10 2.04
CA TYR A 132 -11.31 -2.39 1.38
C TYR A 132 -12.79 -2.80 1.40
N GLU A 133 -13.47 -2.59 2.52
CA GLU A 133 -14.89 -2.93 2.72
C GLU A 133 -15.87 -1.94 2.05
N ALA A 134 -15.38 -0.77 1.70
CA ALA A 134 -16.22 0.30 1.13
C ALA A 134 -16.79 -0.03 -0.27
#